data_6dc0cd827826cd16c10fa70ef92dddc8
#
_entry.id   6dc0cd827826cd16c10fa70ef92dddc8
#
_cell.length_a   1.000
_cell.length_b   1.000
_cell.length_c   1.000
_cell.angle_alpha   90.00
_cell.angle_beta   90.00
_cell.angle_gamma   90.00
#
_symmetry.space_group_name_H-M   'P 1'
#
loop_
_entity.id
_entity.type
_entity.pdbx_description
1 polymer ?
#
loop_
_entity_poly.entity_id
_entity_poly.type
_entity_poly.pdbx_seq_one_letter_code
_entity_poly.pdbx_strand_id
1 'polypeptide(L)'
;MTKEEGDFAVRSLKNTGNWKEMTYGGALSFLRRRYSRDLNNVDVAVSGVPYDGAATNRPGSRFGPRAIRQASTEIATLDAFPFGFNLYENLNIIDYGDCFVDLHRPDTIIKSIEKHALEIVSSGSKMLTFGGDHFISYPLLKAHAKK
;
A
#
# COMPACT_ATOMS: atom_id res chain seq x y z
N MET A 1 2.31 -20.97 14.20
CA MET A 1 3.17 -20.60 13.05
C MET A 1 3.23 -19.10 13.03
N THR A 2 4.38 -18.52 13.34
CA THR A 2 4.61 -17.07 13.18
C THR A 2 4.60 -16.80 11.67
N LYS A 3 3.55 -16.10 11.19
CA LYS A 3 3.52 -15.62 9.82
C LYS A 3 4.71 -14.68 9.65
N GLU A 4 5.53 -14.91 8.63
CA GLU A 4 6.54 -13.93 8.20
C GLU A 4 5.78 -12.70 7.69
N GLU A 5 5.74 -11.66 8.51
CA GLU A 5 4.89 -10.48 8.28
C GLU A 5 5.60 -9.35 7.51
N GLY A 6 6.83 -9.58 7.05
CA GLY A 6 7.61 -8.58 6.35
C GLY A 6 8.77 -9.16 5.55
N ASP A 7 9.68 -8.31 5.14
CA ASP A 7 10.93 -8.70 4.48
C ASP A 7 12.02 -9.07 5.51
N PHE A 8 13.20 -9.48 5.02
CA PHE A 8 14.29 -9.94 5.88
C PHE A 8 15.06 -8.83 6.62
N ALA A 9 14.71 -7.57 6.39
CA ALA A 9 15.27 -6.41 7.08
C ALA A 9 14.34 -5.86 8.16
N VAL A 10 13.19 -6.50 8.43
CA VAL A 10 12.25 -6.11 9.48
C VAL A 10 12.86 -6.32 10.85
N ARG A 11 12.82 -5.28 11.67
CA ARG A 11 13.04 -5.37 13.11
C ARG A 11 11.74 -5.81 13.79
N SER A 12 11.75 -6.92 14.51
CA SER A 12 10.68 -7.14 15.48
C SER A 12 10.94 -6.27 16.72
N LEU A 13 9.88 -5.80 17.38
CA LEU A 13 9.98 -5.05 18.64
C LEU A 13 10.70 -5.80 19.75
N LYS A 14 10.73 -7.13 19.70
CA LYS A 14 11.42 -7.99 20.66
C LYS A 14 12.89 -8.18 20.34
N ASN A 15 13.46 -7.42 19.40
CA ASN A 15 14.83 -7.61 18.90
C ASN A 15 15.15 -9.05 18.42
N THR A 16 14.13 -9.84 18.16
CA THR A 16 14.25 -11.24 17.74
C THR A 16 13.99 -11.39 16.23
N GLY A 17 13.97 -10.30 15.49
CA GLY A 17 13.79 -10.30 14.04
C GLY A 17 14.94 -11.04 13.36
N ASN A 18 14.61 -11.78 12.32
CA ASN A 18 15.59 -12.41 11.44
C ASN A 18 16.27 -11.32 10.59
N TRP A 19 17.25 -10.66 11.16
CA TRP A 19 18.08 -9.70 10.47
C TRP A 19 18.97 -10.41 9.45
N LYS A 20 18.39 -10.83 8.35
CA LYS A 20 19.15 -11.40 7.24
C LYS A 20 19.60 -10.31 6.26
N GLU A 21 18.98 -9.14 6.33
CA GLU A 21 19.31 -7.98 5.49
C GLU A 21 19.39 -6.71 6.35
N MET A 22 20.17 -5.76 5.88
CA MET A 22 20.32 -4.47 6.56
C MET A 22 19.12 -3.56 6.27
N THR A 23 18.86 -2.59 7.15
CA THR A 23 17.71 -1.69 7.04
C THR A 23 17.72 -0.82 5.77
N TYR A 24 18.86 -0.63 5.13
CA TYR A 24 19.00 0.05 3.84
C TYR A 24 18.84 -0.88 2.64
N GLY A 25 18.68 -2.20 2.88
CA GLY A 25 18.40 -3.23 1.88
C GLY A 25 16.95 -3.72 1.99
N GLY A 26 16.70 -4.88 1.40
CA GLY A 26 15.41 -5.56 1.44
C GLY A 26 14.40 -5.07 0.39
N ALA A 27 13.16 -5.51 0.52
CA ALA A 27 12.08 -5.14 -0.38
C ALA A 27 11.53 -3.74 -0.06
N LEU A 28 11.08 -3.04 -1.10
CA LEU A 28 10.48 -1.70 -0.97
C LEU A 28 8.95 -1.76 -0.83
N SER A 29 8.42 -2.68 -0.03
CA SER A 29 7.00 -2.68 0.33
C SER A 29 6.71 -1.65 1.42
N PHE A 30 5.48 -1.15 1.48
CA PHE A 30 5.10 -0.15 2.48
C PHE A 30 5.31 -0.68 3.90
N LEU A 31 6.08 0.06 4.69
CA LEU A 31 6.46 -0.31 6.07
C LEU A 31 7.02 -1.75 6.15
N ARG A 32 7.66 -2.23 5.09
CA ARG A 32 8.22 -3.58 4.97
C ARG A 32 7.21 -4.70 5.22
N ARG A 33 5.93 -4.43 4.96
CA ARG A 33 4.87 -5.42 5.10
C ARG A 33 4.89 -6.40 3.93
N ARG A 34 4.29 -7.55 4.15
CA ARG A 34 4.14 -8.59 3.12
C ARG A 34 3.53 -7.99 1.85
N TYR A 35 4.24 -8.11 0.74
CA TYR A 35 3.72 -7.75 -0.59
C TYR A 35 2.89 -8.92 -1.12
N SER A 36 1.59 -8.76 -1.23
CA SER A 36 0.67 -9.85 -1.55
C SER A 36 -0.64 -9.36 -2.13
N ARG A 37 -1.21 -10.15 -3.04
CA ARG A 37 -2.58 -9.97 -3.55
C ARG A 37 -3.61 -10.85 -2.81
N ASP A 38 -3.19 -11.63 -1.85
CA ASP A 38 -4.09 -12.41 -1.00
C ASP A 38 -4.68 -11.52 0.10
N LEU A 39 -5.99 -11.31 0.04
CA LEU A 39 -6.77 -10.49 0.96
C LEU A 39 -7.40 -11.28 2.12
N ASN A 40 -7.13 -12.57 2.22
CA ASN A 40 -7.67 -13.40 3.31
C ASN A 40 -7.12 -12.95 4.67
N ASN A 41 -8.02 -12.66 5.61
CA ASN A 41 -7.68 -12.18 6.96
C ASN A 41 -6.82 -10.91 6.98
N VAL A 42 -7.02 -10.01 6.03
CA VAL A 42 -6.33 -8.72 5.94
C VAL A 42 -7.22 -7.62 6.51
N ASP A 43 -6.70 -6.88 7.49
CA ASP A 43 -7.40 -5.73 8.06
C ASP A 43 -7.23 -4.49 7.18
N VAL A 44 -5.99 -4.25 6.72
CA VAL A 44 -5.65 -3.09 5.88
C VAL A 44 -4.83 -3.52 4.67
N ALA A 45 -5.31 -3.21 3.49
CA ALA A 45 -4.60 -3.37 2.23
C ALA A 45 -4.10 -1.99 1.76
N VAL A 46 -2.77 -1.84 1.71
CA VAL A 46 -2.13 -0.64 1.19
C VAL A 46 -1.96 -0.78 -0.32
N SER A 47 -2.45 0.18 -1.06
CA SER A 47 -2.49 0.13 -2.52
C SER A 47 -1.98 1.44 -3.13
N GLY A 48 -1.46 1.40 -4.34
CA GLY A 48 -1.09 2.58 -5.10
C GLY A 48 -1.88 2.73 -6.40
N VAL A 49 -2.12 3.98 -6.80
CA VAL A 49 -2.66 4.31 -8.12
C VAL A 49 -1.71 5.30 -8.79
N PRO A 50 -0.69 4.82 -9.51
CA PRO A 50 0.36 5.64 -10.11
C PRO A 50 -0.13 6.33 -11.41
N TYR A 51 -1.07 7.26 -11.28
CA TYR A 51 -1.66 8.01 -12.39
C TYR A 51 -1.59 9.52 -12.13
N ASP A 52 -1.19 10.29 -13.14
CA ASP A 52 -1.11 11.75 -13.08
C ASP A 52 -1.50 12.43 -14.41
N GLY A 53 -2.29 11.74 -15.22
CA GLY A 53 -2.74 12.25 -16.52
C GLY A 53 -3.73 13.42 -16.43
N ALA A 54 -4.29 13.71 -15.25
CA ALA A 54 -5.16 14.84 -15.01
C ALA A 54 -4.49 15.94 -14.15
N ALA A 55 -3.17 15.88 -13.99
CA ALA A 55 -2.43 16.92 -13.28
C ALA A 55 -2.50 18.27 -14.03
N THR A 56 -2.94 19.33 -13.35
CA THR A 56 -3.16 20.65 -13.96
C THR A 56 -1.88 21.47 -14.16
N ASN A 57 -0.81 21.16 -13.45
CA ASN A 57 0.43 21.92 -13.50
C ASN A 57 1.63 21.04 -13.87
N ARG A 58 2.11 20.23 -12.96
CA ARG A 58 3.32 19.43 -13.19
C ARG A 58 3.01 17.93 -13.08
N PRO A 59 3.44 17.11 -14.08
CA PRO A 59 3.41 15.67 -13.95
C PRO A 59 4.46 15.22 -12.91
N GLY A 60 4.35 13.97 -12.44
CA GLY A 60 5.31 13.34 -11.52
C GLY A 60 4.64 12.72 -10.31
N SER A 61 3.39 13.06 -9.98
CA SER A 61 2.68 12.43 -8.86
C SER A 61 2.44 10.93 -9.05
N ARG A 62 2.55 10.40 -10.29
CA ARG A 62 2.57 8.95 -10.56
C ARG A 62 3.69 8.20 -9.83
N PHE A 63 4.77 8.87 -9.45
CA PHE A 63 5.86 8.28 -8.68
C PHE A 63 5.63 8.29 -7.18
N GLY A 64 4.55 8.93 -6.72
CA GLY A 64 4.20 9.06 -5.29
C GLY A 64 4.13 7.73 -4.56
N PRO A 65 3.38 6.71 -5.04
CA PRO A 65 3.27 5.44 -4.36
C PRO A 65 4.63 4.77 -4.11
N ARG A 66 5.52 4.80 -5.10
CA ARG A 66 6.87 4.25 -4.98
C ARG A 66 7.73 5.03 -3.98
N ALA A 67 7.69 6.35 -4.04
CA ALA A 67 8.46 7.21 -3.14
C ALA A 67 8.02 7.05 -1.68
N ILE A 68 6.71 6.97 -1.43
CA ILE A 68 6.15 6.73 -0.09
C ILE A 68 6.59 5.37 0.45
N ARG A 69 6.54 4.32 -0.36
CA ARG A 69 7.03 2.99 0.04
C ARG A 69 8.49 3.03 0.43
N GLN A 70 9.33 3.64 -0.40
CA GLN A 70 10.76 3.77 -0.12
C GLN A 70 11.00 4.49 1.21
N ALA A 71 10.40 5.66 1.42
CA ALA A 71 10.53 6.41 2.65
C ALA A 71 10.02 5.63 3.88
N SER A 72 8.95 4.86 3.73
CA SER A 72 8.35 4.09 4.82
C SER A 72 9.24 2.98 5.35
N THR A 73 10.21 2.50 4.57
CA THR A 73 11.10 1.42 5.00
C THR A 73 12.04 1.83 6.14
N GLU A 74 12.25 3.14 6.33
CA GLU A 74 13.11 3.68 7.39
C GLU A 74 12.41 3.71 8.76
N ILE A 75 11.07 3.76 8.78
CA ILE A 75 10.26 3.92 10.00
C ILE A 75 9.51 2.65 10.43
N ALA A 76 9.71 1.54 9.74
CA ALA A 76 8.93 0.31 9.89
C ALA A 76 9.00 -0.36 11.29
N THR A 77 9.80 0.16 12.21
CA THR A 77 10.07 -0.47 13.51
C THR A 77 9.63 0.38 14.71
N LEU A 78 8.94 1.47 14.49
CA LEU A 78 8.59 2.42 15.55
C LEU A 78 7.15 2.20 16.02
N ASP A 79 6.96 2.37 17.33
CA ASP A 79 5.64 2.49 17.91
C ASP A 79 4.96 3.76 17.40
N ALA A 80 3.67 3.69 17.14
CA ALA A 80 2.93 4.82 16.62
C ALA A 80 2.75 5.89 17.71
N PHE A 81 3.48 7.01 17.59
CA PHE A 81 3.26 8.16 18.46
C PHE A 81 1.96 8.91 18.06
N PRO A 82 1.12 9.36 19.01
CA PRO A 82 1.29 9.30 20.48
C PRO A 82 0.65 8.05 21.13
N PHE A 83 0.25 7.07 20.36
CA PHE A 83 -0.62 5.97 20.81
C PHE A 83 0.10 4.92 21.67
N GLY A 84 1.42 4.83 21.57
CA GLY A 84 2.24 3.94 22.42
C GLY A 84 2.04 2.45 22.17
N PHE A 85 1.52 2.06 21.00
CA PHE A 85 1.37 0.67 20.61
C PHE A 85 1.91 0.41 19.20
N ASN A 86 2.27 -0.83 18.96
CA ASN A 86 2.68 -1.29 17.65
C ASN A 86 1.45 -1.68 16.82
N LEU A 87 1.26 -1.00 15.68
CA LEU A 87 0.17 -1.27 14.75
C LEU A 87 0.16 -2.72 14.27
N TYR A 88 1.34 -3.31 14.07
CA TYR A 88 1.49 -4.65 13.49
C TYR A 88 1.17 -5.80 14.45
N GLU A 89 1.11 -5.53 15.75
CA GLU A 89 0.62 -6.50 16.74
C GLU A 89 -0.90 -6.60 16.74
N ASN A 90 -1.57 -5.54 16.24
CA ASN A 90 -3.03 -5.41 16.31
C ASN A 90 -3.71 -5.53 14.95
N LEU A 91 -3.02 -5.23 13.85
CA LEU A 91 -3.58 -5.21 12.51
C LEU A 91 -2.74 -6.04 11.53
N ASN A 92 -3.42 -6.87 10.75
CA ASN A 92 -2.80 -7.56 9.62
C ASN A 92 -2.79 -6.61 8.41
N ILE A 93 -1.65 -5.96 8.18
CA ILE A 93 -1.45 -4.99 7.11
C ILE A 93 -0.62 -5.63 6.01
N ILE A 94 -1.06 -5.50 4.76
CA ILE A 94 -0.30 -5.92 3.58
C ILE A 94 -0.06 -4.76 2.63
N ASP A 95 1.01 -4.84 1.86
CA ASP A 95 1.16 -4.04 0.65
C ASP A 95 0.54 -4.82 -0.52
N TYR A 96 -0.61 -4.34 -0.96
CA TYR A 96 -1.35 -4.96 -2.07
C TYR A 96 -0.74 -4.62 -3.44
N GLY A 97 0.19 -3.65 -3.47
CA GLY A 97 0.82 -3.17 -4.69
C GLY A 97 -0.04 -2.16 -5.46
N ASP A 98 0.36 -1.91 -6.70
CA ASP A 98 -0.22 -0.84 -7.50
C ASP A 98 -1.31 -1.33 -8.45
N CYS A 99 -2.27 -0.44 -8.72
CA CYS A 99 -3.23 -0.58 -9.80
C CYS A 99 -2.51 -0.52 -11.16
N PHE A 100 -2.82 -1.45 -12.04
CA PHE A 100 -2.41 -1.33 -13.43
C PHE A 100 -3.28 -0.30 -14.16
N VAL A 101 -2.65 0.70 -14.73
CA VAL A 101 -3.28 1.75 -15.52
C VAL A 101 -2.64 1.78 -16.91
N ASP A 102 -3.41 1.44 -17.93
CA ASP A 102 -2.93 1.48 -19.32
C ASP A 102 -3.07 2.89 -19.89
N LEU A 103 -1.94 3.59 -20.01
CA LEU A 103 -1.90 4.96 -20.54
C LEU A 103 -2.18 5.03 -22.05
N HIS A 104 -2.07 3.90 -22.77
CA HIS A 104 -2.43 3.83 -24.20
C HIS A 104 -3.93 3.63 -24.40
N ARG A 105 -4.68 3.32 -23.34
CA ARG A 105 -6.12 3.08 -23.35
C ARG A 105 -6.83 3.97 -22.32
N PRO A 106 -6.88 5.31 -22.54
CA PRO A 106 -7.45 6.24 -21.58
C PRO A 106 -8.94 5.97 -21.26
N ASP A 107 -9.66 5.37 -22.18
CA ASP A 107 -11.04 4.92 -22.02
C ASP A 107 -11.20 3.85 -20.92
N THR A 108 -10.15 3.15 -20.54
CA THR A 108 -10.18 2.07 -19.54
C THR A 108 -9.75 2.50 -18.14
N ILE A 109 -9.13 3.68 -18.01
CA ILE A 109 -8.48 4.12 -16.75
C ILE A 109 -9.45 4.10 -15.55
N ILE A 110 -10.62 4.72 -15.69
CA ILE A 110 -11.63 4.76 -14.63
C ILE A 110 -12.04 3.34 -14.22
N LYS A 111 -12.31 2.48 -15.21
CA LYS A 111 -12.74 1.09 -14.96
C LYS A 111 -11.64 0.26 -14.29
N SER A 112 -10.38 0.46 -14.68
CA SER A 112 -9.24 -0.24 -14.09
C SER A 112 -9.06 0.11 -12.62
N ILE A 113 -9.10 1.40 -12.29
CA ILE A 113 -8.98 1.86 -10.90
C ILE A 113 -10.19 1.41 -10.07
N GLU A 114 -11.40 1.54 -10.61
CA GLU A 114 -12.62 1.08 -9.93
C GLU A 114 -12.59 -0.43 -9.65
N LYS A 115 -12.18 -1.24 -10.63
CA LYS A 115 -12.06 -2.69 -10.47
C LYS A 115 -11.03 -3.04 -9.37
N HIS A 116 -9.86 -2.45 -9.42
CA HIS A 116 -8.81 -2.65 -8.43
C HIS A 116 -9.27 -2.30 -7.00
N ALA A 117 -9.98 -1.19 -6.85
CA ALA A 117 -10.54 -0.80 -5.56
C ALA A 117 -11.65 -1.75 -5.10
N LEU A 118 -12.53 -2.19 -6.02
CA LEU A 118 -13.60 -3.14 -5.71
C LEU A 118 -13.06 -4.48 -5.20
N GLU A 119 -11.95 -4.97 -5.74
CA GLU A 119 -11.31 -6.20 -5.25
C GLU A 119 -10.95 -6.09 -3.77
N ILE A 120 -10.37 -4.95 -3.37
CA ILE A 120 -9.98 -4.70 -1.98
C ILE A 120 -11.20 -4.50 -1.07
N VAL A 121 -12.10 -3.58 -1.42
CA VAL A 121 -13.22 -3.26 -0.53
C VAL A 121 -14.23 -4.39 -0.42
N SER A 122 -14.36 -5.23 -1.44
CA SER A 122 -15.25 -6.40 -1.40
C SER A 122 -14.75 -7.51 -0.49
N SER A 123 -13.45 -7.59 -0.21
CA SER A 123 -12.89 -8.55 0.74
C SER A 123 -13.22 -8.22 2.20
N GLY A 124 -13.65 -7.00 2.48
CA GLY A 124 -13.85 -6.49 3.85
C GLY A 124 -12.66 -5.75 4.42
N SER A 125 -11.50 -5.81 3.75
CA SER A 125 -10.32 -5.06 4.17
C SER A 125 -10.53 -3.55 4.04
N LYS A 126 -9.94 -2.77 4.94
CA LYS A 126 -9.83 -1.33 4.78
C LYS A 126 -8.78 -1.03 3.71
N MET A 127 -9.06 -0.06 2.84
CA MET A 127 -8.13 0.33 1.80
C MET A 127 -7.42 1.64 2.17
N LEU A 128 -6.08 1.63 2.17
CA LEU A 128 -5.25 2.82 2.21
C LEU A 128 -4.61 2.99 0.83
N THR A 129 -4.91 4.09 0.14
CA THR A 129 -4.44 4.30 -1.23
C THR A 129 -3.47 5.46 -1.34
N PHE A 130 -2.33 5.20 -1.95
CA PHE A 130 -1.38 6.23 -2.36
C PHE A 130 -1.68 6.68 -3.79
N GLY A 131 -1.82 7.97 -4.00
CA GLY A 131 -1.98 8.54 -5.32
C GLY A 131 -0.65 8.98 -5.92
N GLY A 132 -0.78 9.36 -7.00
CA GLY A 132 -1.20 9.96 -8.19
C GLY A 132 -1.85 11.35 -7.99
N ASP A 133 -2.49 11.78 -8.99
CA ASP A 133 -3.23 13.03 -8.96
C ASP A 133 -4.64 12.86 -8.31
N HIS A 134 -5.33 13.98 -8.12
CA HIS A 134 -6.63 13.95 -7.44
C HIS A 134 -7.76 13.28 -8.25
N PHE A 135 -7.60 13.11 -9.55
CA PHE A 135 -8.58 12.43 -10.41
C PHE A 135 -8.89 11.01 -9.92
N ILE A 136 -7.90 10.31 -9.37
CA ILE A 136 -8.07 8.94 -8.89
C ILE A 136 -9.15 8.80 -7.80
N SER A 137 -9.44 9.89 -7.08
CA SER A 137 -10.46 9.88 -6.03
C SER A 137 -11.85 9.51 -6.57
N TYR A 138 -12.19 9.94 -7.79
CA TYR A 138 -13.48 9.64 -8.39
C TYR A 138 -13.72 8.12 -8.58
N PRO A 139 -12.88 7.37 -9.30
CA PRO A 139 -13.10 5.92 -9.46
C PRO A 139 -12.95 5.14 -8.14
N LEU A 140 -12.12 5.61 -7.19
CA LEU A 140 -12.01 4.99 -5.87
C LEU A 140 -13.31 5.14 -5.07
N LEU A 141 -13.88 6.35 -5.00
CA LEU A 141 -15.17 6.60 -4.33
C LEU A 141 -16.32 5.85 -5.00
N LYS A 142 -16.28 5.76 -6.32
CA LYS A 142 -17.27 4.99 -7.08
C LYS A 142 -17.25 3.50 -6.73
N ALA A 143 -16.06 2.93 -6.49
CA ALA A 143 -15.95 1.56 -6.01
C ALA A 143 -16.54 1.39 -4.59
N HIS A 144 -16.26 2.32 -3.69
CA HIS A 144 -16.83 2.30 -2.34
C HIS A 144 -18.36 2.43 -2.33
N ALA A 145 -18.92 3.24 -3.24
CA ALA A 145 -20.36 3.44 -3.34
C ALA A 145 -21.14 2.18 -3.84
N LYS A 146 -20.43 1.19 -4.39
CA LYS A 146 -21.02 -0.07 -4.86
C LYS A 146 -21.08 -1.16 -3.79
N LYS A 147 -20.45 -0.94 -2.66
CA LYS A 147 -20.47 -1.84 -1.51
C LYS A 147 -21.44 -1.40 -0.45
#